data_805ba2ddd3b6a9105efeabdb430e72cc
#
_entry.id   805ba2ddd3b6a9105efeabdb430e72cc
#
_cell.length_a   1.000
_cell.length_b   1.000
_cell.length_c   1.000
_cell.angle_alpha   90.00
_cell.angle_beta   90.00
_cell.angle_gamma   90.00
#
_symmetry.space_group_name_H-M   'P 1'
#
loop_
_entity.id
_entity.type
_entity.pdbx_description
1 polymer ?
#
loop_
_entity_poly.entity_id
_entity_poly.type
_entity_poly.pdbx_seq_one_letter_code
_entity_poly.pdbx_strand_id
1 'polypeptide(L)'
;MQRRARFAAVPVALIVTAVTIAIVASSGSTATKVGMGSSAAGKCGLGNGKKATGAPIKLGGIAMLIPGVDFTTIGKVAKAYFDCVNDNGGIHGRPIRYTLYTEQLNPAQEAALARKLVQSDKVVGIVGNTSFAECGTNWKYYKSKGFVVIGAGVQAECYSTPSFAETNMGPRYSNVGAAQALVRAGIKKLAIASPEAISAYADGGAALVAQAAGIPVKIYPTHLPVTDAASQLLQMYQFAGEGGGILLDFTPDTAPAFMKAAIAQGIVDKVKWGSSTPIANTFMAAQFPQFDGHLWINQEFSNVDPSVGPDTALMFNILKKYAPKIAPQAFSQMGFMDGKFSTNALLSIKGPITAASYNRAVRALKNQKTDMLCKPFYVGTLPFHIPNNTDITVDYKAGKVVVKEKCFAIAPVDKALAQTRAFEKKLKLNTG
;
A
#
# COMPACT_ATOMS: atom_id res chain seq x y z
N MET A 1 33.84 -28.90 61.83
CA MET A 1 34.28 -29.54 60.56
C MET A 1 33.57 -28.88 59.41
N GLN A 2 34.26 -27.90 58.78
CA GLN A 2 33.73 -27.16 57.65
C GLN A 2 34.25 -27.77 56.34
N ARG A 3 33.35 -28.24 55.48
CA ARG A 3 33.71 -28.64 54.09
C ARG A 3 33.48 -27.46 53.15
N ARG A 4 34.57 -26.92 52.61
CA ARG A 4 34.58 -25.93 51.52
C ARG A 4 34.29 -26.63 50.20
N ALA A 5 33.20 -26.25 49.55
CA ALA A 5 32.95 -26.64 48.14
C ALA A 5 33.66 -25.62 47.22
N ARG A 6 34.51 -26.13 46.34
CA ARG A 6 35.18 -25.37 45.27
C ARG A 6 34.23 -25.32 44.08
N PHE A 7 33.81 -24.16 43.67
CA PHE A 7 33.16 -23.97 42.38
C PHE A 7 34.22 -23.71 41.31
N ALA A 8 34.21 -24.60 40.31
CA ALA A 8 35.01 -24.43 39.10
C ALA A 8 34.27 -23.51 38.14
N ALA A 9 34.90 -22.41 37.75
CA ALA A 9 34.40 -21.51 36.73
C ALA A 9 34.68 -22.09 35.34
N VAL A 10 33.65 -22.28 34.55
CA VAL A 10 33.72 -22.63 33.12
C VAL A 10 33.67 -21.30 32.33
N PRO A 11 34.64 -21.00 31.47
CA PRO A 11 34.55 -19.81 30.62
C PRO A 11 33.57 -20.06 29.47
N VAL A 12 32.50 -19.28 29.41
CA VAL A 12 31.61 -19.19 28.25
C VAL A 12 32.29 -18.34 27.19
N ALA A 13 32.78 -18.98 26.15
CA ALA A 13 33.27 -18.28 24.96
C ALA A 13 32.08 -17.73 24.18
N LEU A 14 31.91 -16.41 24.19
CA LEU A 14 30.98 -15.72 23.29
C LEU A 14 31.58 -15.75 21.88
N ILE A 15 30.98 -16.58 21.00
CA ILE A 15 31.22 -16.49 19.56
C ILE A 15 30.35 -15.37 19.04
N VAL A 16 30.94 -14.19 18.86
CA VAL A 16 30.34 -13.07 18.11
C VAL A 16 30.54 -13.37 16.62
N THR A 17 29.53 -13.93 15.99
CA THR A 17 29.50 -14.00 14.52
C THR A 17 29.15 -12.62 13.98
N ALA A 18 30.18 -11.87 13.61
CA ALA A 18 30.02 -10.65 12.83
C ALA A 18 29.53 -11.03 11.42
N VAL A 19 28.24 -10.79 11.15
CA VAL A 19 27.70 -10.82 9.80
C VAL A 19 28.14 -9.52 9.12
N THR A 20 29.25 -9.57 8.43
CA THR A 20 29.69 -8.50 7.52
C THR A 20 28.75 -8.49 6.32
N ILE A 21 27.80 -7.56 6.28
CA ILE A 21 27.06 -7.24 5.06
C ILE A 21 28.03 -6.45 4.17
N ALA A 22 28.61 -7.13 3.19
CA ALA A 22 29.38 -6.47 2.15
C ALA A 22 28.41 -5.61 1.31
N ILE A 23 28.50 -4.29 1.46
CA ILE A 23 27.93 -3.34 0.50
C ILE A 23 28.83 -3.40 -0.73
N VAL A 24 28.46 -4.25 -1.68
CA VAL A 24 29.10 -4.25 -3.00
C VAL A 24 28.61 -2.99 -3.72
N ALA A 25 29.44 -1.97 -3.74
CA ALA A 25 29.31 -0.89 -4.71
C ALA A 25 29.67 -1.49 -6.09
N SER A 26 28.70 -2.05 -6.80
CA SER A 26 28.91 -2.48 -8.19
C SER A 26 28.74 -1.28 -9.10
N SER A 27 29.87 -0.70 -9.51
CA SER A 27 29.96 0.10 -10.72
C SER A 27 29.61 -0.79 -11.93
N GLY A 28 28.61 -0.39 -12.70
CA GLY A 28 28.33 -0.92 -14.04
C GLY A 28 27.48 -2.18 -14.08
N SER A 29 26.21 -2.07 -13.74
CA SER A 29 25.20 -3.04 -14.13
C SER A 29 24.39 -2.44 -15.26
N THR A 30 24.48 -3.05 -16.46
CA THR A 30 23.53 -2.86 -17.55
C THR A 30 22.13 -3.12 -17.01
N ALA A 31 21.36 -2.05 -16.77
CA ALA A 31 20.00 -2.12 -16.31
C ALA A 31 19.19 -2.93 -17.35
N THR A 32 18.93 -4.18 -17.03
CA THR A 32 17.90 -4.94 -17.73
C THR A 32 16.62 -4.13 -17.58
N LYS A 33 16.08 -3.62 -18.69
CA LYS A 33 14.79 -2.95 -18.73
C LYS A 33 13.75 -3.92 -18.16
N VAL A 34 13.42 -3.80 -16.91
CA VAL A 34 12.23 -4.42 -16.34
C VAL A 34 11.06 -3.66 -16.97
N GLY A 35 10.57 -4.17 -18.08
CA GLY A 35 9.39 -3.61 -18.71
C GLY A 35 8.22 -3.73 -17.75
N MET A 36 7.59 -2.61 -17.39
CA MET A 36 6.29 -2.62 -16.74
C MET A 36 5.38 -3.57 -17.54
N GLY A 37 4.76 -4.54 -16.86
CA GLY A 37 4.02 -5.60 -17.51
C GLY A 37 2.93 -5.06 -18.45
N SER A 38 3.14 -5.16 -19.76
CA SER A 38 2.12 -4.74 -20.71
C SER A 38 0.88 -5.60 -20.55
N SER A 39 -0.23 -5.01 -20.11
CA SER A 39 -1.54 -5.61 -20.22
C SER A 39 -2.03 -5.48 -21.67
N ALA A 40 -2.73 -6.49 -22.16
CA ALA A 40 -3.46 -6.34 -23.43
C ALA A 40 -4.46 -5.18 -23.30
N ALA A 41 -4.44 -4.27 -24.25
CA ALA A 41 -5.18 -3.02 -24.38
C ALA A 41 -6.24 -2.72 -23.30
N GLY A 42 -6.12 -1.57 -22.62
CA GLY A 42 -6.97 -1.12 -21.51
C GLY A 42 -8.47 -1.23 -21.76
N LYS A 43 -9.02 -2.40 -21.42
CA LYS A 43 -10.45 -2.69 -21.51
C LYS A 43 -10.96 -3.14 -20.15
N CYS A 44 -12.12 -2.64 -19.75
CA CYS A 44 -12.79 -3.17 -18.56
C CYS A 44 -13.64 -4.40 -18.92
N GLY A 45 -13.45 -5.48 -18.17
CA GLY A 45 -14.19 -6.73 -18.40
C GLY A 45 -13.96 -7.30 -19.81
N LEU A 46 -15.05 -7.65 -20.50
CA LEU A 46 -15.00 -8.22 -21.85
C LEU A 46 -14.71 -7.18 -22.94
N GLY A 47 -14.91 -5.90 -22.67
CA GLY A 47 -14.65 -4.80 -23.59
C GLY A 47 -15.45 -4.84 -24.89
N ASN A 48 -16.68 -5.40 -24.85
CA ASN A 48 -17.52 -5.63 -26.04
C ASN A 48 -18.56 -4.54 -26.32
N GLY A 49 -18.61 -3.48 -25.49
CA GLY A 49 -19.53 -2.35 -25.63
C GLY A 49 -21.02 -2.68 -25.40
N LYS A 50 -21.36 -3.89 -24.95
CA LYS A 50 -22.75 -4.31 -24.70
C LYS A 50 -23.08 -4.21 -23.24
N LYS A 51 -24.16 -3.50 -22.90
CA LYS A 51 -24.63 -3.40 -21.51
C LYS A 51 -25.10 -4.75 -20.99
N ALA A 52 -24.63 -5.12 -19.80
CA ALA A 52 -25.06 -6.34 -19.12
C ALA A 52 -26.49 -6.18 -18.55
N THR A 53 -27.35 -7.17 -18.76
CA THR A 53 -28.77 -7.13 -18.37
C THR A 53 -29.23 -8.34 -17.56
N GLY A 54 -28.35 -9.33 -17.35
CA GLY A 54 -28.67 -10.53 -16.58
C GLY A 54 -28.85 -10.29 -15.07
N ALA A 55 -29.10 -11.36 -14.32
CA ALA A 55 -29.24 -11.26 -12.87
C ALA A 55 -27.92 -10.75 -12.23
N PRO A 56 -27.98 -9.73 -11.35
CA PRO A 56 -26.79 -9.08 -10.83
C PRO A 56 -25.94 -10.00 -9.95
N ILE A 57 -24.62 -9.78 -9.99
CA ILE A 57 -23.65 -10.35 -9.07
C ILE A 57 -23.41 -9.31 -7.98
N LYS A 58 -23.62 -9.68 -6.71
CA LYS A 58 -23.46 -8.75 -5.60
C LYS A 58 -22.02 -8.78 -5.06
N LEU A 59 -21.36 -7.63 -5.07
CA LEU A 59 -20.10 -7.38 -4.36
C LEU A 59 -20.31 -6.26 -3.34
N GLY A 60 -19.44 -6.18 -2.35
CA GLY A 60 -19.48 -5.09 -1.37
C GLY A 60 -18.10 -4.71 -0.90
N GLY A 61 -18.02 -3.60 -0.17
CA GLY A 61 -16.81 -3.11 0.47
C GLY A 61 -17.12 -2.30 1.72
N ILE A 62 -16.11 -2.10 2.55
CA ILE A 62 -16.14 -1.26 3.74
C ILE A 62 -14.92 -0.34 3.69
N ALA A 63 -15.10 0.95 3.90
CA ALA A 63 -14.01 1.89 3.93
C ALA A 63 -14.15 2.88 5.09
N MET A 64 -13.03 3.22 5.72
CA MET A 64 -13.00 4.20 6.79
C MET A 64 -13.17 5.61 6.24
N LEU A 65 -13.97 6.41 6.97
CA LEU A 65 -14.12 7.84 6.76
C LEU A 65 -14.16 8.55 8.10
N ILE A 66 -13.08 9.24 8.44
CA ILE A 66 -12.96 10.06 9.65
C ILE A 66 -12.33 11.41 9.29
N PRO A 67 -12.42 12.42 10.16
CA PRO A 67 -11.70 13.68 9.95
C PRO A 67 -10.19 13.43 9.74
N GLY A 68 -9.65 13.91 8.62
CA GLY A 68 -8.25 13.73 8.23
C GLY A 68 -7.91 12.42 7.50
N VAL A 69 -8.88 11.50 7.31
CA VAL A 69 -8.65 10.28 6.50
C VAL A 69 -9.90 9.85 5.75
N ASP A 70 -9.87 9.92 4.42
CA ASP A 70 -10.91 9.38 3.53
C ASP A 70 -10.38 8.24 2.66
N PHE A 71 -10.67 6.99 3.05
CA PHE A 71 -10.35 5.81 2.26
C PHE A 71 -11.48 5.39 1.31
N THR A 72 -12.62 6.09 1.32
CA THR A 72 -13.76 5.74 0.46
C THR A 72 -13.45 5.84 -1.03
N THR A 73 -12.42 6.60 -1.41
CA THR A 73 -11.94 6.73 -2.79
C THR A 73 -11.64 5.36 -3.40
N ILE A 74 -11.02 4.44 -2.66
CA ILE A 74 -10.64 3.11 -3.16
C ILE A 74 -11.89 2.34 -3.58
N GLY A 75 -12.87 2.19 -2.69
CA GLY A 75 -14.13 1.49 -2.99
C GLY A 75 -14.98 2.20 -4.06
N LYS A 76 -14.99 3.54 -4.08
CA LYS A 76 -15.67 4.32 -5.14
C LYS A 76 -15.05 4.09 -6.52
N VAL A 77 -13.74 3.98 -6.62
CA VAL A 77 -13.06 3.70 -7.89
C VAL A 77 -13.24 2.24 -8.31
N ALA A 78 -13.22 1.29 -7.38
CA ALA A 78 -13.61 -0.10 -7.67
C ALA A 78 -15.03 -0.17 -8.22
N LYS A 79 -15.98 0.59 -7.64
CA LYS A 79 -17.34 0.72 -8.19
C LYS A 79 -17.35 1.29 -9.61
N ALA A 80 -16.60 2.36 -9.87
CA ALA A 80 -16.49 2.97 -11.19
C ALA A 80 -15.93 1.97 -12.24
N TYR A 81 -14.95 1.14 -11.83
CA TYR A 81 -14.46 0.04 -12.67
C TYR A 81 -15.57 -0.97 -12.97
N PHE A 82 -16.36 -1.37 -11.97
CA PHE A 82 -17.50 -2.28 -12.17
C PHE A 82 -18.60 -1.68 -13.06
N ASP A 83 -18.86 -0.37 -12.95
CA ASP A 83 -19.80 0.32 -13.84
C ASP A 83 -19.30 0.25 -15.31
N CYS A 84 -17.99 0.42 -15.52
CA CYS A 84 -17.38 0.20 -16.82
C CYS A 84 -17.54 -1.25 -17.29
N VAL A 85 -17.30 -2.25 -16.44
CA VAL A 85 -17.51 -3.67 -16.75
C VAL A 85 -18.97 -3.93 -17.15
N ASN A 86 -19.92 -3.33 -16.44
CA ASN A 86 -21.36 -3.49 -16.72
C ASN A 86 -21.77 -2.93 -18.10
N ASP A 87 -21.15 -1.82 -18.51
CA ASP A 87 -21.36 -1.25 -19.85
C ASP A 87 -20.65 -2.04 -20.98
N ASN A 88 -19.80 -3.01 -20.61
CA ASN A 88 -18.93 -3.76 -21.52
C ASN A 88 -19.14 -5.28 -21.44
N GLY A 89 -20.36 -5.73 -21.21
CA GLY A 89 -20.76 -7.14 -21.25
C GLY A 89 -20.89 -7.79 -19.86
N GLY A 90 -20.50 -7.08 -18.80
CA GLY A 90 -20.57 -7.61 -17.45
C GLY A 90 -19.73 -8.89 -17.26
N ILE A 91 -20.14 -9.73 -16.37
CA ILE A 91 -19.60 -11.06 -16.12
C ILE A 91 -20.52 -12.08 -16.80
N HIS A 92 -20.16 -12.53 -17.97
CA HIS A 92 -21.01 -13.43 -18.79
C HIS A 92 -22.44 -12.91 -18.95
N GLY A 93 -22.61 -11.60 -19.26
CA GLY A 93 -23.90 -10.93 -19.44
C GLY A 93 -24.56 -10.46 -18.15
N ARG A 94 -23.98 -10.72 -16.98
CA ARG A 94 -24.52 -10.33 -15.67
C ARG A 94 -23.81 -9.07 -15.16
N PRO A 95 -24.53 -8.02 -14.73
CA PRO A 95 -23.94 -6.82 -14.13
C PRO A 95 -23.42 -7.10 -12.73
N ILE A 96 -22.39 -6.36 -12.30
CA ILE A 96 -21.94 -6.31 -10.92
C ILE A 96 -22.74 -5.21 -10.20
N ARG A 97 -23.39 -5.57 -9.10
CA ARG A 97 -24.00 -4.63 -8.16
C ARG A 97 -23.11 -4.49 -6.94
N TYR A 98 -22.48 -3.32 -6.80
CA TYR A 98 -21.54 -3.05 -5.72
C TYR A 98 -22.14 -2.13 -4.65
N THR A 99 -21.96 -2.48 -3.37
CA THR A 99 -22.37 -1.68 -2.22
C THR A 99 -21.14 -1.33 -1.38
N LEU A 100 -20.89 -0.05 -1.14
CA LEU A 100 -19.84 0.44 -0.25
C LEU A 100 -20.45 0.96 1.04
N TYR A 101 -19.98 0.44 2.17
CA TYR A 101 -20.29 0.96 3.50
C TYR A 101 -19.11 1.77 4.03
N THR A 102 -19.40 2.71 4.93
CA THR A 102 -18.39 3.49 5.64
C THR A 102 -18.42 3.18 7.13
N GLU A 103 -17.23 3.20 7.73
CA GLU A 103 -17.05 3.10 9.18
C GLU A 103 -16.17 4.25 9.70
N GLN A 104 -16.13 4.45 11.01
CA GLN A 104 -15.51 5.61 11.66
C GLN A 104 -14.48 5.19 12.71
N LEU A 105 -13.53 4.30 12.32
CA LEU A 105 -12.51 3.75 13.21
C LEU A 105 -13.14 3.05 14.44
N ASN A 106 -14.25 2.37 14.22
CA ASN A 106 -14.98 1.65 15.27
C ASN A 106 -15.00 0.15 14.98
N PRO A 107 -14.23 -0.69 15.70
CA PRO A 107 -14.17 -2.13 15.45
C PRO A 107 -15.52 -2.84 15.56
N ALA A 108 -16.43 -2.37 16.43
CA ALA A 108 -17.76 -2.96 16.56
C ALA A 108 -18.64 -2.65 15.34
N GLN A 109 -18.60 -1.42 14.84
CA GLN A 109 -19.25 -1.03 13.59
C GLN A 109 -18.68 -1.80 12.41
N GLU A 110 -17.34 -1.88 12.32
CA GLU A 110 -16.63 -2.63 11.29
C GLU A 110 -17.09 -4.10 11.24
N ALA A 111 -17.12 -4.77 12.41
CA ALA A 111 -17.60 -6.15 12.51
C ALA A 111 -19.09 -6.30 12.13
N ALA A 112 -19.93 -5.34 12.46
CA ALA A 112 -21.34 -5.35 12.11
C ALA A 112 -21.54 -5.20 10.59
N LEU A 113 -20.79 -4.31 9.94
CA LEU A 113 -20.84 -4.10 8.49
C LEU A 113 -20.33 -5.32 7.72
N ALA A 114 -19.28 -5.98 8.19
CA ALA A 114 -18.79 -7.23 7.62
C ALA A 114 -19.87 -8.33 7.66
N ARG A 115 -20.52 -8.49 8.81
CA ARG A 115 -21.66 -9.44 8.92
C ARG A 115 -22.82 -9.05 8.01
N LYS A 116 -23.14 -7.76 7.91
CA LYS A 116 -24.19 -7.26 7.05
C LYS A 116 -23.92 -7.61 5.59
N LEU A 117 -22.72 -7.35 5.07
CA LEU A 117 -22.33 -7.73 3.70
C LEU A 117 -22.49 -9.23 3.45
N VAL A 118 -21.99 -10.07 4.35
CA VAL A 118 -21.97 -11.53 4.15
C VAL A 118 -23.35 -12.16 4.36
N GLN A 119 -24.07 -11.79 5.41
CA GLN A 119 -25.29 -12.50 5.85
C GLN A 119 -26.57 -11.86 5.32
N SER A 120 -26.66 -10.53 5.33
CA SER A 120 -27.88 -9.81 4.93
C SER A 120 -27.88 -9.47 3.45
N ASP A 121 -26.81 -8.85 2.96
CA ASP A 121 -26.70 -8.45 1.55
C ASP A 121 -26.35 -9.65 0.66
N LYS A 122 -25.75 -10.71 1.26
CA LYS A 122 -25.38 -11.96 0.58
C LYS A 122 -24.44 -11.70 -0.60
N VAL A 123 -23.40 -10.88 -0.37
CA VAL A 123 -22.39 -10.64 -1.38
C VAL A 123 -21.56 -11.90 -1.66
N VAL A 124 -21.11 -12.07 -2.89
CA VAL A 124 -20.24 -13.19 -3.26
C VAL A 124 -18.78 -12.88 -3.00
N GLY A 125 -18.41 -11.59 -2.89
CA GLY A 125 -17.06 -11.11 -2.64
C GLY A 125 -17.03 -9.73 -1.99
N ILE A 126 -15.92 -9.43 -1.35
CA ILE A 126 -15.65 -8.16 -0.68
C ILE A 126 -14.43 -7.52 -1.36
N VAL A 127 -14.56 -6.26 -1.77
CA VAL A 127 -13.60 -5.58 -2.65
C VAL A 127 -13.49 -4.11 -2.28
N GLY A 128 -12.28 -3.56 -2.31
CA GLY A 128 -12.03 -2.13 -2.07
C GLY A 128 -12.08 -1.73 -0.61
N ASN A 129 -11.84 -2.68 0.30
CA ASN A 129 -11.79 -2.40 1.73
C ASN A 129 -10.49 -1.71 2.13
N THR A 130 -10.61 -0.71 3.00
CA THR A 130 -9.47 -0.05 3.64
C THR A 130 -9.91 0.63 4.93
N SER A 131 -9.34 0.20 6.07
CA SER A 131 -9.62 0.76 7.38
C SER A 131 -8.47 0.46 8.35
N PHE A 132 -8.24 1.36 9.31
CA PHE A 132 -7.33 1.11 10.43
C PHE A 132 -7.87 0.08 11.44
N ALA A 133 -9.10 -0.41 11.27
CA ALA A 133 -9.73 -1.37 12.17
C ALA A 133 -10.04 -2.72 11.50
N GLU A 134 -10.11 -2.81 10.18
CA GLU A 134 -10.75 -3.95 9.51
C GLU A 134 -10.01 -5.28 9.67
N CYS A 135 -8.74 -5.31 9.28
CA CYS A 135 -8.05 -6.60 9.17
C CYS A 135 -7.94 -7.29 10.53
N GLY A 136 -7.57 -6.54 11.58
CA GLY A 136 -7.52 -7.05 12.94
C GLY A 136 -8.88 -7.52 13.46
N THR A 137 -9.95 -6.80 13.11
CA THR A 137 -11.31 -7.09 13.56
C THR A 137 -11.92 -8.31 12.84
N ASN A 138 -11.76 -8.38 11.52
CA ASN A 138 -12.61 -9.26 10.69
C ASN A 138 -11.91 -10.51 10.14
N TRP A 139 -10.57 -10.64 10.20
CA TRP A 139 -9.88 -11.75 9.53
C TRP A 139 -10.38 -13.13 9.96
N LYS A 140 -10.68 -13.33 11.27
CA LYS A 140 -11.21 -14.61 11.78
C LYS A 140 -12.60 -14.91 11.24
N TYR A 141 -13.45 -13.88 11.19
CA TYR A 141 -14.79 -13.99 10.65
C TYR A 141 -14.75 -14.33 9.15
N TYR A 142 -14.00 -13.60 8.35
CA TYR A 142 -13.83 -13.88 6.93
C TYR A 142 -13.25 -15.26 6.68
N LYS A 143 -12.22 -15.67 7.44
CA LYS A 143 -11.68 -17.04 7.37
C LYS A 143 -12.77 -18.07 7.63
N SER A 144 -13.60 -17.91 8.67
CA SER A 144 -14.68 -18.86 9.02
C SER A 144 -15.77 -18.95 7.94
N LYS A 145 -15.96 -17.89 7.15
CA LYS A 145 -16.91 -17.83 6.03
C LYS A 145 -16.28 -18.13 4.68
N GLY A 146 -14.98 -18.37 4.64
CA GLY A 146 -14.24 -18.67 3.42
C GLY A 146 -13.98 -17.48 2.50
N PHE A 147 -14.16 -16.25 2.99
CA PHE A 147 -13.92 -15.02 2.22
C PHE A 147 -12.44 -14.67 2.14
N VAL A 148 -12.07 -14.08 1.00
CA VAL A 148 -10.83 -13.33 0.79
C VAL A 148 -11.22 -11.95 0.28
N VAL A 149 -10.84 -10.92 1.01
CA VAL A 149 -11.05 -9.53 0.66
C VAL A 149 -9.95 -9.11 -0.33
N ILE A 150 -10.32 -8.47 -1.43
CA ILE A 150 -9.38 -7.72 -2.27
C ILE A 150 -9.46 -6.26 -1.84
N GLY A 151 -8.35 -5.66 -1.41
CA GLY A 151 -8.38 -4.31 -0.87
C GLY A 151 -7.01 -3.66 -0.78
N ALA A 152 -6.93 -2.62 0.05
CA ALA A 152 -5.69 -1.92 0.36
C ALA A 152 -5.47 -1.91 1.87
N GLY A 153 -4.66 -2.83 2.34
CA GLY A 153 -4.41 -3.06 3.76
C GLY A 153 -3.53 -2.01 4.42
N VAL A 154 -3.80 -1.76 5.70
CA VAL A 154 -3.04 -0.80 6.52
C VAL A 154 -2.63 -1.37 7.87
N GLN A 155 -3.03 -2.61 8.20
CA GLN A 155 -2.70 -3.32 9.45
C GLN A 155 -1.86 -4.57 9.19
N ALA A 156 -1.19 -5.07 10.21
CA ALA A 156 -0.36 -6.29 10.12
C ALA A 156 -1.17 -7.52 9.67
N GLU A 157 -2.39 -7.67 10.15
CA GLU A 157 -3.28 -8.79 9.85
C GLU A 157 -3.68 -8.87 8.39
N CYS A 158 -3.67 -7.74 7.66
CA CYS A 158 -3.90 -7.69 6.22
C CYS A 158 -2.88 -8.52 5.45
N TYR A 159 -1.63 -8.54 5.93
CA TYR A 159 -0.49 -9.19 5.27
C TYR A 159 -0.06 -10.51 5.92
N SER A 160 -0.66 -10.86 7.05
CA SER A 160 -0.28 -12.05 7.85
C SER A 160 -1.40 -13.05 8.05
N THR A 161 -2.56 -12.86 7.42
CA THR A 161 -3.72 -13.75 7.52
C THR A 161 -4.24 -14.16 6.15
N PRO A 162 -4.90 -15.33 6.01
CA PRO A 162 -5.34 -15.85 4.70
C PRO A 162 -6.63 -15.19 4.19
N SER A 163 -7.13 -14.16 4.86
CA SER A 163 -8.44 -13.54 4.55
C SER A 163 -8.34 -12.30 3.66
N PHE A 164 -7.13 -11.89 3.31
CA PHE A 164 -6.89 -10.67 2.54
C PHE A 164 -5.96 -10.92 1.36
N ALA A 165 -6.16 -10.15 0.31
CA ALA A 165 -5.38 -10.13 -0.92
C ALA A 165 -5.15 -8.66 -1.29
N GLU A 166 -4.19 -8.05 -0.61
CA GLU A 166 -3.95 -6.62 -0.68
C GLU A 166 -3.19 -6.24 -1.95
N THR A 167 -3.67 -5.22 -2.65
CA THR A 167 -3.05 -4.71 -3.88
C THR A 167 -1.94 -3.70 -3.61
N ASN A 168 -1.94 -3.10 -2.42
CA ASN A 168 -0.88 -2.23 -1.93
C ASN A 168 0.18 -2.98 -1.12
N MET A 169 1.27 -2.30 -0.77
CA MET A 169 2.26 -2.84 0.17
C MET A 169 1.99 -2.44 1.62
N GLY A 170 1.06 -1.54 1.85
CA GLY A 170 0.72 -0.99 3.15
C GLY A 170 1.75 -0.01 3.72
N PRO A 171 1.37 0.73 4.78
CA PRO A 171 2.19 1.80 5.32
C PRO A 171 3.55 1.31 5.81
N ARG A 172 3.63 0.12 6.43
CA ARG A 172 4.91 -0.43 6.92
C ARG A 172 5.97 -0.54 5.82
N TYR A 173 5.61 -1.17 4.71
CA TYR A 173 6.57 -1.43 3.63
C TYR A 173 6.74 -0.22 2.71
N SER A 174 5.72 0.64 2.60
CA SER A 174 5.84 1.94 1.96
C SER A 174 6.85 2.82 2.71
N ASN A 175 6.80 2.84 4.04
CA ASN A 175 7.78 3.54 4.88
C ASN A 175 9.19 2.94 4.77
N VAL A 176 9.32 1.62 4.55
CA VAL A 176 10.62 0.98 4.26
C VAL A 176 11.23 1.58 2.99
N GLY A 177 10.49 1.69 1.89
CA GLY A 177 10.96 2.26 0.63
C GLY A 177 11.37 3.74 0.79
N ALA A 178 10.55 4.55 1.45
CA ALA A 178 10.86 5.95 1.74
C ALA A 178 12.12 6.10 2.59
N ALA A 179 12.26 5.30 3.66
CA ALA A 179 13.44 5.33 4.51
C ALA A 179 14.70 4.90 3.76
N GLN A 180 14.62 3.87 2.88
CA GLN A 180 15.74 3.48 2.03
C GLN A 180 16.19 4.64 1.13
N ALA A 181 15.26 5.34 0.51
CA ALA A 181 15.56 6.48 -0.34
C ALA A 181 16.23 7.61 0.45
N LEU A 182 15.75 7.92 1.65
CA LEU A 182 16.36 8.90 2.54
C LEU A 182 17.77 8.50 3.00
N VAL A 183 17.98 7.21 3.34
CA VAL A 183 19.31 6.70 3.71
C VAL A 183 20.29 6.85 2.55
N ARG A 184 19.88 6.47 1.33
CA ARG A 184 20.69 6.69 0.12
C ARG A 184 20.97 8.17 -0.15
N ALA A 185 20.02 9.04 0.22
CA ALA A 185 20.22 10.49 0.15
C ALA A 185 21.18 11.03 1.23
N GLY A 186 21.68 10.19 2.15
CA GLY A 186 22.74 10.52 3.10
C GLY A 186 22.26 11.24 4.37
N ILE A 187 21.03 10.98 4.84
CA ILE A 187 20.54 11.50 6.11
C ILE A 187 21.40 10.97 7.27
N LYS A 188 21.44 11.71 8.40
CA LYS A 188 22.19 11.33 9.60
C LYS A 188 21.29 10.93 10.78
N LYS A 189 20.04 11.36 10.78
CA LYS A 189 19.00 11.02 11.75
C LYS A 189 17.67 10.95 11.01
N LEU A 190 16.71 10.19 11.53
CA LEU A 190 15.38 10.03 10.94
C LEU A 190 14.28 10.25 11.98
N ALA A 191 13.49 11.30 11.80
CA ALA A 191 12.24 11.50 12.52
C ALA A 191 11.06 10.96 11.67
N ILE A 192 10.14 10.21 12.27
CA ILE A 192 9.00 9.60 11.57
C ILE A 192 7.72 10.02 12.27
N ALA A 193 6.70 10.44 11.51
CA ALA A 193 5.35 10.67 12.02
C ALA A 193 4.30 9.98 11.16
N SER A 194 3.35 9.34 11.84
CA SER A 194 2.19 8.66 11.26
C SER A 194 0.99 8.70 12.21
N PRO A 195 -0.22 8.37 11.76
CA PRO A 195 -1.38 8.23 12.64
C PRO A 195 -1.11 7.25 13.79
N GLU A 196 -1.40 7.63 15.02
CA GLU A 196 -1.17 6.84 16.23
C GLU A 196 -1.75 5.42 16.12
N ALA A 197 -2.93 5.29 15.51
CA ALA A 197 -3.63 4.01 15.33
C ALA A 197 -2.82 2.94 14.57
N ILE A 198 -1.85 3.35 13.75
CA ILE A 198 -1.03 2.43 12.94
C ILE A 198 0.47 2.59 13.18
N SER A 199 0.91 3.61 13.93
CA SER A 199 2.32 4.00 14.08
C SER A 199 3.22 2.84 14.51
N ALA A 200 2.82 2.07 15.51
CA ALA A 200 3.61 0.94 16.01
C ALA A 200 3.95 -0.09 14.91
N TYR A 201 3.02 -0.32 13.98
CA TYR A 201 3.24 -1.23 12.85
C TYR A 201 3.92 -0.53 11.68
N ALA A 202 3.41 0.63 11.27
CA ALA A 202 3.83 1.34 10.07
C ALA A 202 5.29 1.82 10.18
N ASP A 203 5.60 2.54 11.27
CA ASP A 203 6.90 3.20 11.43
C ASP A 203 8.02 2.23 11.76
N GLY A 204 7.69 1.07 12.35
CA GLY A 204 8.65 0.02 12.67
C GLY A 204 9.44 -0.49 11.44
N GLY A 205 8.85 -0.44 10.23
CA GLY A 205 9.55 -0.79 8.99
C GLY A 205 10.67 0.19 8.66
N ALA A 206 10.38 1.48 8.65
CA ALA A 206 11.37 2.54 8.43
C ALA A 206 12.44 2.59 9.52
N ALA A 207 12.04 2.36 10.78
CA ALA A 207 12.98 2.29 11.89
C ALA A 207 14.02 1.18 11.71
N LEU A 208 13.61 0.00 11.24
CA LEU A 208 14.54 -1.10 10.94
C LEU A 208 15.54 -0.73 9.82
N VAL A 209 15.12 0.01 8.80
CA VAL A 209 16.02 0.51 7.75
C VAL A 209 17.05 1.47 8.32
N ALA A 210 16.61 2.45 9.12
CA ALA A 210 17.50 3.42 9.75
C ALA A 210 18.49 2.75 10.71
N GLN A 211 18.04 1.83 11.55
CA GLN A 211 18.88 1.06 12.48
C GLN A 211 19.93 0.22 11.74
N ALA A 212 19.54 -0.46 10.65
CA ALA A 212 20.48 -1.24 9.84
C ALA A 212 21.56 -0.37 9.20
N ALA A 213 21.27 0.91 8.96
CA ALA A 213 22.21 1.91 8.46
C ALA A 213 23.00 2.63 9.56
N GLY A 214 22.81 2.28 10.84
CA GLY A 214 23.43 2.97 11.98
C GLY A 214 22.91 4.39 12.23
N ILE A 215 21.71 4.72 11.74
CA ILE A 215 21.10 6.04 11.82
C ILE A 215 20.15 6.12 13.01
N PRO A 216 20.32 7.07 13.94
CA PRO A 216 19.36 7.28 15.01
C PRO A 216 17.96 7.60 14.47
N VAL A 217 16.94 6.97 15.06
CA VAL A 217 15.54 7.14 14.66
C VAL A 217 14.67 7.48 15.84
N LYS A 218 13.69 8.36 15.63
CA LYS A 218 12.65 8.68 16.62
C LYS A 218 11.27 8.74 15.95
N ILE A 219 10.32 8.07 16.56
CA ILE A 219 8.93 7.98 16.10
C ILE A 219 8.09 8.97 16.92
N TYR A 220 7.18 9.66 16.22
CA TYR A 220 6.25 10.65 16.73
C TYR A 220 4.82 10.26 16.32
N PRO A 221 4.16 9.37 17.10
CA PRO A 221 2.76 9.03 16.84
C PRO A 221 1.88 10.28 16.85
N THR A 222 0.98 10.41 15.89
CA THR A 222 0.16 11.61 15.70
C THR A 222 -1.31 11.27 15.92
N HIS A 223 -1.92 11.97 16.87
CA HIS A 223 -3.36 11.87 17.09
C HIS A 223 -4.14 12.52 15.94
N LEU A 224 -5.24 11.90 15.53
CA LEU A 224 -6.14 12.43 14.49
C LEU A 224 -7.47 12.88 15.10
N PRO A 225 -8.04 14.01 14.63
CA PRO A 225 -7.48 14.97 13.68
C PRO A 225 -6.26 15.71 14.27
N VAL A 226 -5.33 16.12 13.40
CA VAL A 226 -4.13 16.85 13.82
C VAL A 226 -4.49 18.24 14.30
N THR A 227 -4.13 18.56 15.53
CA THR A 227 -4.42 19.85 16.17
C THR A 227 -3.18 20.74 16.32
N ASP A 228 -1.98 20.16 16.36
CA ASP A 228 -0.72 20.87 16.55
C ASP A 228 0.44 20.33 15.71
N ALA A 229 0.28 20.41 14.37
CA ALA A 229 1.33 20.01 13.45
C ALA A 229 2.61 20.84 13.60
N ALA A 230 2.50 22.09 13.96
CA ALA A 230 3.64 23.00 14.05
C ALA A 230 4.57 22.64 15.21
N SER A 231 4.04 22.36 16.40
CA SER A 231 4.83 21.96 17.56
C SER A 231 5.44 20.57 17.37
N GLN A 232 4.67 19.61 16.85
CA GLN A 232 5.19 18.28 16.58
C GLN A 232 6.32 18.32 15.54
N LEU A 233 6.15 19.08 14.46
CA LEU A 233 7.17 19.24 13.43
C LEU A 233 8.44 19.89 13.96
N LEU A 234 8.33 20.90 14.83
CA LEU A 234 9.48 21.52 15.46
C LEU A 234 10.28 20.51 16.30
N GLN A 235 9.61 19.64 17.05
CA GLN A 235 10.26 18.58 17.80
C GLN A 235 10.95 17.55 16.87
N MET A 236 10.34 17.22 15.76
CA MET A 236 10.92 16.35 14.75
C MET A 236 12.18 16.98 14.14
N TYR A 237 12.13 18.26 13.79
CA TYR A 237 13.28 18.99 13.27
C TYR A 237 14.40 19.13 14.31
N GLN A 238 14.10 19.43 15.56
CA GLN A 238 15.10 19.48 16.64
C GLN A 238 15.83 18.15 16.80
N PHE A 239 15.14 17.03 16.61
CA PHE A 239 15.79 15.71 16.65
C PHE A 239 16.58 15.43 15.37
N ALA A 240 15.98 15.62 14.18
CA ALA A 240 16.58 15.30 12.90
C ALA A 240 17.83 16.17 12.64
N GLY A 241 17.75 17.45 12.95
CA GLY A 241 18.77 18.45 12.67
C GLY A 241 18.89 18.79 11.19
N GLU A 242 19.74 19.73 10.86
CA GLU A 242 20.02 20.12 9.48
C GLU A 242 20.65 18.96 8.70
N GLY A 243 20.15 18.71 7.49
CA GLY A 243 20.51 17.55 6.67
C GLY A 243 19.97 16.22 7.15
N GLY A 244 19.19 16.20 8.23
CA GLY A 244 18.47 15.00 8.69
C GLY A 244 17.27 14.65 7.80
N GLY A 245 16.61 13.54 8.11
CA GLY A 245 15.38 13.07 7.43
C GLY A 245 14.15 13.27 8.29
N ILE A 246 13.06 13.73 7.68
CA ILE A 246 11.72 13.70 8.27
C ILE A 246 10.83 12.89 7.33
N LEU A 247 10.24 11.80 7.84
CA LEU A 247 9.30 10.95 7.11
C LEU A 247 7.88 11.21 7.63
N LEU A 248 6.98 11.61 6.73
CA LEU A 248 5.57 11.85 7.01
C LEU A 248 4.72 10.76 6.33
N ASP A 249 4.07 9.91 7.13
CA ASP A 249 3.17 8.86 6.64
C ASP A 249 1.70 9.27 6.86
N PHE A 250 1.24 10.20 6.05
CA PHE A 250 -0.11 10.74 6.13
C PHE A 250 -0.82 10.75 4.78
N THR A 251 -2.16 10.75 4.86
CA THR A 251 -3.03 10.94 3.69
C THR A 251 -2.98 12.38 3.17
N PRO A 252 -3.47 12.64 1.95
CA PRO A 252 -3.58 14.00 1.42
C PRO A 252 -4.46 14.94 2.25
N ASP A 253 -5.32 14.40 3.12
CA ASP A 253 -6.17 15.20 4.00
C ASP A 253 -5.42 15.71 5.24
N THR A 254 -4.36 14.99 5.67
CA THR A 254 -3.59 15.30 6.89
C THR A 254 -2.21 15.89 6.59
N ALA A 255 -1.48 15.40 5.59
CA ALA A 255 -0.13 15.86 5.27
C ALA A 255 -0.01 17.40 5.07
N PRO A 256 -1.01 18.10 4.48
CA PRO A 256 -0.95 19.56 4.32
C PRO A 256 -0.71 20.34 5.61
N ALA A 257 -1.16 19.84 6.77
CA ALA A 257 -0.93 20.52 8.05
C ALA A 257 0.57 20.61 8.38
N PHE A 258 1.29 19.50 8.20
CA PHE A 258 2.73 19.44 8.42
C PHE A 258 3.52 20.18 7.35
N MET A 259 3.12 20.09 6.08
CA MET A 259 3.79 20.79 4.98
C MET A 259 3.67 22.30 5.11
N LYS A 260 2.49 22.82 5.48
CA LYS A 260 2.30 24.26 5.79
C LYS A 260 3.14 24.68 6.99
N ALA A 261 3.21 23.87 8.04
CA ALA A 261 4.05 24.14 9.21
C ALA A 261 5.54 24.20 8.84
N ALA A 262 6.01 23.30 7.94
CA ALA A 262 7.39 23.31 7.46
C ALA A 262 7.74 24.59 6.68
N ILE A 263 6.83 25.06 5.82
CA ILE A 263 6.98 26.33 5.09
C ILE A 263 7.03 27.50 6.08
N ALA A 264 6.08 27.55 7.03
CA ALA A 264 6.01 28.64 8.02
C ALA A 264 7.25 28.71 8.94
N GLN A 265 7.86 27.57 9.24
CA GLN A 265 9.08 27.47 10.05
C GLN A 265 10.36 27.64 9.23
N GLY A 266 10.30 27.75 7.90
CA GLY A 266 11.47 27.90 7.02
C GLY A 266 12.42 26.72 7.09
N ILE A 267 11.91 25.46 7.16
CA ILE A 267 12.73 24.25 7.29
C ILE A 267 12.65 23.32 6.08
N VAL A 268 11.94 23.71 5.02
CA VAL A 268 11.73 22.85 3.85
C VAL A 268 13.05 22.41 3.21
N ASP A 269 13.98 23.32 3.03
CA ASP A 269 15.31 23.13 2.43
C ASP A 269 16.37 22.61 3.41
N LYS A 270 16.07 22.61 4.71
CA LYS A 270 17.02 22.23 5.77
C LYS A 270 17.08 20.73 6.06
N VAL A 271 16.04 20.00 5.65
CA VAL A 271 15.94 18.54 5.85
C VAL A 271 15.54 17.84 4.54
N LYS A 272 15.71 16.52 4.52
CA LYS A 272 15.23 15.66 3.44
C LYS A 272 13.89 15.05 3.85
N TRP A 273 12.87 15.24 3.01
CA TRP A 273 11.52 14.80 3.31
C TRP A 273 11.23 13.44 2.68
N GLY A 274 10.86 12.49 3.51
CA GLY A 274 10.32 11.21 3.06
C GLY A 274 8.81 11.18 3.21
N SER A 275 8.14 10.37 2.41
CA SER A 275 6.73 10.05 2.62
C SER A 275 6.40 8.68 2.05
N SER A 276 5.35 8.08 2.59
CA SER A 276 4.64 6.98 1.96
C SER A 276 3.85 7.46 0.73
N THR A 277 3.30 6.51 -0.01
CA THR A 277 2.64 6.69 -1.30
C THR A 277 1.52 7.76 -1.37
N PRO A 278 0.66 7.98 -0.36
CA PRO A 278 -0.58 8.75 -0.52
C PRO A 278 -0.40 10.18 -1.06
N ILE A 279 0.70 10.85 -0.74
CA ILE A 279 0.93 12.23 -1.22
C ILE A 279 1.56 12.30 -2.62
N ALA A 280 1.89 11.20 -3.26
CA ALA A 280 2.41 11.16 -4.62
C ALA A 280 1.31 11.47 -5.66
N ASN A 281 0.84 12.71 -5.69
CA ASN A 281 -0.22 13.14 -6.60
C ASN A 281 -0.04 14.61 -7.05
N THR A 282 -0.62 14.95 -8.19
CA THR A 282 -0.41 16.25 -8.84
C THR A 282 -1.04 17.42 -8.09
N PHE A 283 -2.14 17.20 -7.36
CA PHE A 283 -2.76 18.31 -6.61
C PHE A 283 -1.93 18.69 -5.38
N MET A 284 -1.27 17.73 -4.72
CA MET A 284 -0.30 18.03 -3.67
C MET A 284 0.94 18.73 -4.23
N ALA A 285 1.48 18.25 -5.35
CA ALA A 285 2.62 18.90 -6.02
C ALA A 285 2.30 20.34 -6.43
N ALA A 286 1.11 20.61 -6.95
CA ALA A 286 0.67 21.97 -7.31
C ALA A 286 0.44 22.86 -6.08
N GLN A 287 -0.01 22.29 -4.95
CA GLN A 287 -0.27 23.04 -3.72
C GLN A 287 1.01 23.40 -2.95
N PHE A 288 2.06 22.60 -3.07
CA PHE A 288 3.29 22.70 -2.28
C PHE A 288 4.57 22.81 -3.14
N PRO A 289 4.67 23.82 -4.03
CA PRO A 289 5.84 23.98 -4.91
C PRO A 289 7.15 24.24 -4.14
N GLN A 290 7.07 24.64 -2.86
CA GLN A 290 8.25 24.84 -2.00
C GLN A 290 8.99 23.51 -1.74
N PHE A 291 8.33 22.37 -1.91
CA PHE A 291 8.92 21.06 -1.73
C PHE A 291 9.55 20.48 -3.00
N ASP A 292 9.53 21.21 -4.13
CA ASP A 292 10.14 20.78 -5.38
C ASP A 292 11.62 20.44 -5.17
N GLY A 293 12.03 19.21 -5.46
CA GLY A 293 13.39 18.73 -5.29
C GLY A 293 13.75 18.20 -3.89
N HIS A 294 12.89 18.40 -2.89
CA HIS A 294 13.16 18.06 -1.49
C HIS A 294 12.49 16.78 -0.99
N LEU A 295 11.72 16.08 -1.86
CA LEU A 295 10.95 14.91 -1.49
C LEU A 295 11.57 13.60 -1.99
N TRP A 296 11.46 12.57 -1.17
CA TRP A 296 11.71 11.16 -1.46
C TRP A 296 10.45 10.37 -1.11
N ILE A 297 9.44 10.49 -1.96
CA ILE A 297 8.17 9.81 -1.75
C ILE A 297 8.31 8.38 -2.28
N ASN A 298 7.99 7.42 -1.45
CA ASN A 298 7.79 6.05 -1.88
C ASN A 298 6.50 5.95 -2.67
N GLN A 299 6.58 5.60 -3.93
CA GLN A 299 5.42 5.35 -4.78
C GLN A 299 5.37 3.87 -5.13
N GLU A 300 4.49 3.14 -4.45
CA GLU A 300 4.30 1.69 -4.61
C GLU A 300 3.64 1.28 -5.94
N PHE A 301 3.21 2.28 -6.72
CA PHE A 301 2.63 2.12 -8.03
C PHE A 301 3.42 2.93 -9.06
N SER A 302 3.09 2.75 -10.35
CA SER A 302 3.59 3.64 -11.39
C SER A 302 3.15 5.10 -11.16
N ASN A 303 3.83 6.03 -11.80
CA ASN A 303 3.41 7.43 -11.76
C ASN A 303 1.95 7.58 -12.22
N VAL A 304 1.21 8.47 -11.59
CA VAL A 304 -0.21 8.76 -11.92
C VAL A 304 -0.27 9.67 -13.15
N ASP A 305 0.06 9.10 -14.30
CA ASP A 305 0.08 9.78 -15.60
C ASP A 305 -0.46 8.82 -16.68
N PRO A 306 -1.43 9.22 -17.52
CA PRO A 306 -2.04 8.34 -18.51
C PRO A 306 -1.08 7.84 -19.59
N SER A 307 0.09 8.49 -19.74
CA SER A 307 1.13 8.03 -20.68
C SER A 307 1.93 6.81 -20.19
N VAL A 308 1.78 6.42 -18.94
CA VAL A 308 2.50 5.27 -18.34
C VAL A 308 2.13 3.96 -19.06
N GLY A 309 0.84 3.78 -19.34
CA GLY A 309 0.39 2.58 -20.04
C GLY A 309 -1.13 2.45 -20.12
N PRO A 310 -1.62 1.37 -20.74
CA PRO A 310 -3.03 1.20 -21.10
C PRO A 310 -3.97 1.09 -19.89
N ASP A 311 -3.55 0.49 -18.77
CA ASP A 311 -4.39 0.40 -17.56
C ASP A 311 -4.49 1.75 -16.88
N THR A 312 -3.38 2.48 -16.77
CA THR A 312 -3.39 3.84 -16.20
C THR A 312 -4.24 4.76 -17.06
N ALA A 313 -4.11 4.72 -18.38
CA ALA A 313 -4.98 5.49 -19.30
C ALA A 313 -6.46 5.09 -19.17
N LEU A 314 -6.75 3.80 -19.02
CA LEU A 314 -8.12 3.30 -18.79
C LEU A 314 -8.68 3.84 -17.45
N MET A 315 -7.89 3.87 -16.38
CA MET A 315 -8.30 4.43 -15.10
C MET A 315 -8.74 5.89 -15.26
N PHE A 316 -7.96 6.72 -15.96
CA PHE A 316 -8.34 8.12 -16.23
C PHE A 316 -9.67 8.21 -16.98
N ASN A 317 -9.89 7.38 -18.00
CA ASN A 317 -11.15 7.33 -18.75
C ASN A 317 -12.33 6.89 -17.87
N ILE A 318 -12.12 5.88 -17.00
CA ILE A 318 -13.14 5.40 -16.05
C ILE A 318 -13.49 6.50 -15.06
N LEU A 319 -12.51 7.17 -14.47
CA LEU A 319 -12.75 8.28 -13.55
C LEU A 319 -13.54 9.38 -14.22
N LYS A 320 -13.11 9.82 -15.40
CA LYS A 320 -13.81 10.87 -16.19
C LYS A 320 -15.27 10.52 -16.45
N LYS A 321 -15.59 9.25 -16.75
CA LYS A 321 -16.96 8.83 -17.13
C LYS A 321 -17.84 8.49 -15.92
N TYR A 322 -17.30 7.72 -14.95
CA TYR A 322 -18.10 7.10 -13.89
C TYR A 322 -17.87 7.69 -12.50
N ALA A 323 -16.77 8.42 -12.30
CA ALA A 323 -16.44 9.03 -11.01
C ALA A 323 -15.75 10.42 -11.19
N PRO A 324 -16.37 11.37 -11.89
CA PRO A 324 -15.71 12.62 -12.32
C PRO A 324 -15.29 13.56 -11.18
N LYS A 325 -15.75 13.29 -9.95
CA LYS A 325 -15.36 14.06 -8.75
C LYS A 325 -14.10 13.50 -8.08
N ILE A 326 -13.60 12.35 -8.52
CA ILE A 326 -12.42 11.69 -7.95
C ILE A 326 -11.20 12.05 -8.79
N ALA A 327 -10.23 12.70 -8.17
CA ALA A 327 -8.96 12.98 -8.81
C ALA A 327 -8.11 11.70 -8.97
N PRO A 328 -7.38 11.55 -10.10
CA PRO A 328 -6.40 10.48 -10.23
C PRO A 328 -5.30 10.60 -9.18
N GLN A 329 -5.10 9.53 -8.40
CA GLN A 329 -4.11 9.44 -7.33
C GLN A 329 -3.85 7.98 -6.96
N ALA A 330 -2.95 7.71 -6.03
CA ALA A 330 -2.62 6.36 -5.59
C ALA A 330 -3.84 5.55 -5.12
N PHE A 331 -4.76 6.16 -4.36
CA PHE A 331 -6.00 5.48 -3.96
C PHE A 331 -6.91 5.14 -5.15
N SER A 332 -6.82 5.91 -6.25
CA SER A 332 -7.51 5.58 -7.50
C SER A 332 -6.87 4.38 -8.18
N GLN A 333 -5.53 4.25 -8.15
CA GLN A 333 -4.83 3.08 -8.67
C GLN A 333 -5.18 1.82 -7.87
N MET A 334 -5.23 1.90 -6.53
CA MET A 334 -5.67 0.80 -5.66
C MET A 334 -7.08 0.33 -6.03
N GLY A 335 -8.06 1.23 -6.03
CA GLY A 335 -9.44 0.87 -6.37
C GLY A 335 -9.62 0.34 -7.80
N PHE A 336 -8.85 0.85 -8.76
CA PHE A 336 -8.82 0.33 -10.11
C PHE A 336 -8.31 -1.12 -10.16
N MET A 337 -7.20 -1.41 -9.48
CA MET A 337 -6.63 -2.76 -9.42
C MET A 337 -7.54 -3.73 -8.67
N ASP A 338 -8.15 -3.30 -7.57
CA ASP A 338 -9.14 -4.09 -6.83
C ASP A 338 -10.31 -4.49 -7.72
N GLY A 339 -10.85 -3.53 -8.47
CA GLY A 339 -11.90 -3.76 -9.45
C GLY A 339 -11.47 -4.70 -10.58
N LYS A 340 -10.27 -4.47 -11.15
CA LYS A 340 -9.72 -5.28 -12.25
C LYS A 340 -9.48 -6.72 -11.82
N PHE A 341 -8.78 -6.94 -10.71
CA PHE A 341 -8.42 -8.29 -10.27
C PHE A 341 -9.65 -9.07 -9.80
N SER A 342 -10.60 -8.40 -9.13
CA SER A 342 -11.91 -8.99 -8.80
C SER A 342 -12.68 -9.41 -10.05
N THR A 343 -12.69 -8.56 -11.09
CA THR A 343 -13.32 -8.86 -12.38
C THR A 343 -12.66 -10.06 -13.06
N ASN A 344 -11.31 -10.13 -13.07
CA ASN A 344 -10.57 -11.25 -13.62
C ASN A 344 -10.90 -12.56 -12.91
N ALA A 345 -11.02 -12.52 -11.56
CA ALA A 345 -11.45 -13.67 -10.79
C ALA A 345 -12.86 -14.12 -11.19
N LEU A 346 -13.82 -13.20 -11.30
CA LEU A 346 -15.20 -13.50 -11.73
C LEU A 346 -15.26 -14.10 -13.14
N LEU A 347 -14.54 -13.53 -14.09
CA LEU A 347 -14.49 -14.01 -15.48
C LEU A 347 -13.86 -15.40 -15.62
N SER A 348 -13.00 -15.80 -14.68
CA SER A 348 -12.38 -17.13 -14.69
C SER A 348 -13.32 -18.27 -14.24
N ILE A 349 -14.48 -17.96 -13.68
CA ILE A 349 -15.42 -18.95 -13.15
C ILE A 349 -16.26 -19.53 -14.29
N LYS A 350 -16.12 -20.82 -14.52
CA LYS A 350 -16.87 -21.55 -15.59
C LYS A 350 -18.22 -22.11 -15.16
N GLY A 351 -18.68 -21.84 -13.97
CA GLY A 351 -19.94 -22.38 -13.42
C GLY A 351 -20.70 -21.33 -12.62
N PRO A 352 -21.56 -21.75 -11.67
CA PRO A 352 -22.32 -20.83 -10.83
C PRO A 352 -21.40 -19.89 -10.06
N ILE A 353 -21.68 -18.59 -10.13
CA ILE A 353 -20.98 -17.56 -9.36
C ILE A 353 -21.62 -17.52 -7.97
N THR A 354 -20.91 -18.06 -6.99
CA THR A 354 -21.25 -18.13 -5.57
C THR A 354 -20.10 -17.53 -4.76
N ALA A 355 -20.32 -17.28 -3.46
CA ALA A 355 -19.23 -16.86 -2.57
C ALA A 355 -18.07 -17.88 -2.59
N ALA A 356 -18.37 -19.17 -2.56
CA ALA A 356 -17.34 -20.22 -2.59
C ALA A 356 -16.53 -20.23 -3.90
N SER A 357 -17.20 -20.14 -5.06
CA SER A 357 -16.50 -20.13 -6.36
C SER A 357 -15.71 -18.86 -6.58
N TYR A 358 -16.22 -17.69 -6.17
CA TYR A 358 -15.52 -16.42 -6.28
C TYR A 358 -14.26 -16.40 -5.40
N ASN A 359 -14.37 -16.71 -4.12
CA ASN A 359 -13.23 -16.65 -3.22
C ASN A 359 -12.14 -17.69 -3.56
N ARG A 360 -12.52 -18.84 -4.14
CA ARG A 360 -11.58 -19.79 -4.71
C ARG A 360 -10.87 -19.20 -5.94
N ALA A 361 -11.60 -18.50 -6.81
CA ALA A 361 -11.03 -17.84 -7.99
C ALA A 361 -10.06 -16.70 -7.59
N VAL A 362 -10.40 -15.93 -6.55
CA VAL A 362 -9.49 -14.92 -5.98
C VAL A 362 -8.19 -15.56 -5.49
N ARG A 363 -8.28 -16.64 -4.69
CA ARG A 363 -7.08 -17.36 -4.21
C ARG A 363 -6.22 -17.93 -5.35
N ALA A 364 -6.80 -18.19 -6.50
CA ALA A 364 -6.11 -18.70 -7.66
C ALA A 364 -5.47 -17.61 -8.55
N LEU A 365 -5.69 -16.33 -8.24
CA LEU A 365 -5.08 -15.23 -8.99
C LEU A 365 -3.56 -15.28 -8.88
N LYS A 366 -2.91 -15.35 -10.03
CA LYS A 366 -1.47 -15.29 -10.17
C LYS A 366 -1.12 -14.63 -11.49
N ASN A 367 0.06 -14.02 -11.57
CA ASN A 367 0.57 -13.38 -12.79
C ASN A 367 -0.39 -12.33 -13.37
N GLN A 368 -1.06 -11.54 -12.51
CA GLN A 368 -1.95 -10.46 -12.93
C GLN A 368 -1.12 -9.26 -13.36
N LYS A 369 -1.07 -9.01 -14.65
CA LYS A 369 -0.28 -7.91 -15.23
C LYS A 369 -1.05 -6.60 -15.25
N THR A 370 -0.35 -5.52 -14.92
CA THR A 370 -0.79 -4.13 -15.04
C THR A 370 0.42 -3.22 -15.20
N ASP A 371 0.29 -2.09 -15.87
CA ASP A 371 1.32 -1.06 -15.90
C ASP A 371 1.44 -0.24 -14.62
N MET A 372 0.52 -0.46 -13.66
CA MET A 372 0.54 0.21 -12.36
C MET A 372 1.52 -0.43 -11.36
N LEU A 373 2.01 -1.64 -11.61
CA LEU A 373 2.92 -2.37 -10.73
C LEU A 373 4.25 -2.69 -11.42
N CYS A 374 5.34 -2.64 -10.68
CA CYS A 374 6.66 -3.02 -11.20
C CYS A 374 6.77 -4.51 -11.53
N LYS A 375 5.89 -5.35 -10.99
CA LYS A 375 5.83 -6.79 -11.23
C LYS A 375 4.38 -7.28 -11.21
N PRO A 376 4.08 -8.46 -11.80
CA PRO A 376 2.73 -9.00 -11.77
C PRO A 376 2.21 -9.26 -10.37
N PHE A 377 0.94 -8.94 -10.11
CA PHE A 377 0.25 -9.25 -8.87
C PHE A 377 -0.15 -10.73 -8.80
N TYR A 378 -0.18 -11.26 -7.57
CA TYR A 378 -0.64 -12.62 -7.27
C TYR A 378 -1.27 -12.65 -5.87
N VAL A 379 -2.14 -13.62 -5.62
CA VAL A 379 -2.65 -13.89 -4.27
C VAL A 379 -1.80 -14.98 -3.64
N GLY A 380 -1.11 -14.64 -2.56
CA GLY A 380 -0.22 -15.57 -1.86
C GLY A 380 -0.98 -16.61 -1.03
N THR A 381 -0.36 -17.77 -0.86
CA THR A 381 -0.86 -18.84 0.03
C THR A 381 -0.08 -18.88 1.35
N LEU A 382 0.94 -18.06 1.49
CA LEU A 382 1.75 -17.97 2.71
C LEU A 382 0.97 -17.25 3.82
N PRO A 383 1.26 -17.56 5.10
CA PRO A 383 0.75 -16.77 6.22
C PRO A 383 1.17 -15.29 6.13
N PHE A 384 2.36 -15.02 5.55
CA PHE A 384 2.82 -13.65 5.23
C PHE A 384 2.87 -13.48 3.72
N HIS A 385 2.23 -12.45 3.20
CA HIS A 385 2.17 -12.17 1.76
C HIS A 385 2.11 -10.67 1.50
N ILE A 386 3.14 -10.18 0.85
CA ILE A 386 3.25 -8.79 0.41
C ILE A 386 3.52 -8.84 -1.09
N PRO A 387 2.49 -9.08 -1.92
CA PRO A 387 2.68 -9.26 -3.37
C PRO A 387 3.18 -7.99 -4.05
N ASN A 388 2.80 -6.81 -3.55
CA ASN A 388 3.41 -5.56 -3.94
C ASN A 388 4.55 -5.23 -2.97
N ASN A 389 5.79 -5.41 -3.39
CA ASN A 389 7.01 -5.16 -2.60
C ASN A 389 8.13 -4.55 -3.44
N THR A 390 7.75 -3.87 -4.51
CA THR A 390 8.62 -3.11 -5.41
C THR A 390 8.09 -1.69 -5.56
N ASP A 391 8.95 -0.76 -5.87
CA ASP A 391 8.75 0.65 -5.65
C ASP A 391 9.37 1.52 -6.72
N ILE A 392 8.90 2.75 -6.86
CA ILE A 392 9.61 3.87 -7.46
C ILE A 392 9.75 4.98 -6.43
N THR A 393 10.83 5.77 -6.50
CA THR A 393 10.91 7.01 -5.73
C THR A 393 10.48 8.18 -6.61
N VAL A 394 9.60 9.03 -6.09
CA VAL A 394 9.12 10.21 -6.80
C VAL A 394 9.36 11.48 -5.98
N ASP A 395 9.27 12.63 -6.69
CA ASP A 395 9.42 13.98 -6.14
C ASP A 395 8.41 14.92 -6.79
N TYR A 396 8.29 16.14 -6.28
CA TYR A 396 7.58 17.21 -6.94
C TYR A 396 8.51 18.05 -7.82
N LYS A 397 7.98 18.49 -8.96
CA LYS A 397 8.66 19.44 -9.85
C LYS A 397 7.63 20.19 -10.68
N ALA A 398 7.59 21.51 -10.53
CA ALA A 398 6.70 22.40 -11.27
C ALA A 398 5.22 21.94 -11.27
N GLY A 399 4.70 21.58 -10.08
CA GLY A 399 3.34 21.14 -9.87
C GLY A 399 3.03 19.72 -10.41
N LYS A 400 4.06 18.94 -10.72
CA LYS A 400 3.94 17.55 -11.21
C LYS A 400 4.68 16.60 -10.28
N VAL A 401 4.28 15.34 -10.32
CA VAL A 401 5.03 14.24 -9.73
C VAL A 401 6.02 13.71 -10.78
N VAL A 402 7.30 13.65 -10.41
CA VAL A 402 8.36 13.19 -11.30
C VAL A 402 9.10 11.99 -10.68
N VAL A 403 9.46 11.02 -11.51
CA VAL A 403 10.18 9.83 -11.07
C VAL A 403 11.64 10.16 -10.85
N LYS A 404 12.13 9.99 -9.62
CA LYS A 404 13.56 10.07 -9.24
C LYS A 404 14.28 8.74 -9.45
N GLU A 405 13.66 7.64 -9.04
CA GLU A 405 14.24 6.30 -9.12
C GLU A 405 13.16 5.34 -9.66
N LYS A 406 13.54 4.58 -10.69
CA LYS A 406 12.65 3.58 -11.30
C LYS A 406 12.52 2.36 -10.40
N CYS A 407 11.67 1.43 -10.79
CA CYS A 407 11.35 0.23 -10.03
C CYS A 407 12.57 -0.41 -9.35
N PHE A 408 12.48 -0.51 -8.04
CA PHE A 408 13.46 -1.20 -7.19
C PHE A 408 12.73 -2.06 -6.15
N ALA A 409 13.45 -3.02 -5.61
CA ALA A 409 12.93 -3.87 -4.56
C ALA A 409 13.16 -3.23 -3.19
N ILE A 410 12.14 -3.15 -2.33
CA ILE A 410 12.32 -2.67 -0.97
C ILE A 410 13.17 -3.64 -0.14
N ALA A 411 13.93 -3.14 0.85
CA ALA A 411 14.81 -3.97 1.67
C ALA A 411 14.02 -5.04 2.46
N PRO A 412 14.51 -6.28 2.53
CA PRO A 412 13.87 -7.35 3.29
C PRO A 412 14.14 -7.16 4.80
N VAL A 413 13.56 -6.11 5.38
CA VAL A 413 13.79 -5.69 6.77
C VAL A 413 13.26 -6.67 7.81
N ASP A 414 12.35 -7.56 7.44
CA ASP A 414 11.77 -8.53 8.34
C ASP A 414 11.53 -9.91 7.69
N LYS A 415 11.19 -10.89 8.55
CA LYS A 415 10.94 -12.27 8.12
C LYS A 415 9.79 -12.39 7.13
N ALA A 416 8.76 -11.55 7.24
CA ALA A 416 7.59 -11.59 6.38
C ALA A 416 7.96 -11.28 4.94
N LEU A 417 8.69 -10.20 4.71
CA LEU A 417 9.14 -9.81 3.38
C LEU A 417 10.19 -10.79 2.82
N ALA A 418 11.11 -11.28 3.67
CA ALA A 418 12.08 -12.29 3.25
C ALA A 418 11.41 -13.59 2.77
N GLN A 419 10.38 -14.07 3.48
CA GLN A 419 9.60 -15.25 3.09
C GLN A 419 8.80 -15.00 1.80
N THR A 420 8.18 -13.83 1.67
CA THR A 420 7.46 -13.45 0.45
C THR A 420 8.39 -13.50 -0.76
N ARG A 421 9.60 -12.94 -0.68
CA ARG A 421 10.59 -12.96 -1.77
C ARG A 421 11.10 -14.36 -2.10
N ALA A 422 11.32 -15.19 -1.08
CA ALA A 422 11.70 -16.59 -1.30
C ALA A 422 10.58 -17.36 -2.04
N PHE A 423 9.32 -17.07 -1.74
CA PHE A 423 8.16 -17.61 -2.45
C PHE A 423 8.07 -17.11 -3.90
N GLU A 424 8.26 -15.81 -4.13
CA GLU A 424 8.28 -15.20 -5.47
C GLU A 424 9.38 -15.80 -6.36
N LYS A 425 10.55 -16.06 -5.81
CA LYS A 425 11.64 -16.74 -6.52
C LYS A 425 11.21 -18.14 -7.00
N LYS A 426 10.48 -18.90 -6.17
CA LYS A 426 9.93 -20.21 -6.58
C LYS A 426 8.88 -20.08 -7.69
N LEU A 427 8.11 -19.01 -7.70
CA LEU A 427 7.13 -18.71 -8.76
C LEU A 427 7.77 -18.14 -10.03
N LYS A 428 9.10 -17.92 -10.06
CA LYS A 428 9.82 -17.25 -11.15
C LYS A 428 9.27 -15.85 -11.47
N LEU A 429 8.75 -15.15 -10.49
CA LEU A 429 8.39 -13.76 -10.61
C LEU A 429 9.66 -12.91 -10.53
N ASN A 430 9.77 -11.89 -11.40
CA ASN A 430 10.87 -10.94 -11.31
C ASN A 430 10.75 -10.18 -9.99
N THR A 431 11.74 -10.37 -9.13
CA THR A 431 11.77 -9.78 -7.78
C THR A 431 12.66 -8.54 -7.69
N GLY A 432 13.09 -7.99 -8.86
CA GLY A 432 13.96 -6.82 -8.95
C GLY A 432 15.41 -7.20 -8.71
#